data_3e0855ad85a9293857219dd7fc3e7b8c
#
_entry.id   3e0855ad85a9293857219dd7fc3e7b8c
#
_cell.length_a   1.000
_cell.length_b   1.000
_cell.length_c   1.000
_cell.angle_alpha   90.00
_cell.angle_beta   90.00
_cell.angle_gamma   90.00
#
_symmetry.space_group_name_H-M   'P 1'
#
loop_
_entity.id
_entity.type
_entity.pdbx_description
1 polymer ?
#
loop_
_entity_poly.entity_id
_entity_poly.type
_entity_poly.pdbx_seq_one_letter_code
_entity_poly.pdbx_strand_id
1 'polypeptide(L)'
;MKTIHFCAGLPRSGSTVLMNILQQNPSIFTTGTCALSGIIKDLIIKSRYSESFQAMNAQDADNATYGMVQGATQGWFEGLTDKPVVVSKNRSWPELHHLFPDSKLIVTVRDIRDVAESFDKINRDIKALHSYGDDGKSYGCMSEDEKYHYHFNTDNAFSMSLYQDLPRLMHLWNNGGSDRIKFLRYEDFKSEPNQALDEVYSFLQLPLYQHDLNNIQQSNLFEHDHAYFREKTSHVVRRELTDNPVVRNLSDNFHNRILSEHKWFYDGFYPDSSQPA
;
A
#
# COMPACT_ATOMS: atom_id res chain seq x y z
N MET A 1 -19.35 -1.50 -17.51
CA MET A 1 -18.92 -1.20 -16.11
C MET A 1 -17.80 -2.16 -15.74
N LYS A 2 -16.71 -1.65 -15.18
CA LYS A 2 -15.54 -2.46 -14.80
C LYS A 2 -15.70 -3.03 -13.39
N THR A 3 -15.17 -4.23 -13.16
CA THR A 3 -15.00 -4.77 -11.82
C THR A 3 -13.75 -4.14 -11.21
N ILE A 4 -13.92 -3.40 -10.11
CA ILE A 4 -12.83 -2.65 -9.50
C ILE A 4 -12.54 -3.23 -8.11
N HIS A 5 -11.30 -3.63 -7.89
CA HIS A 5 -10.76 -4.08 -6.62
C HIS A 5 -9.59 -3.19 -6.21
N PHE A 6 -9.14 -3.30 -4.98
CA PHE A 6 -8.08 -2.45 -4.45
C PHE A 6 -6.97 -3.26 -3.81
N CYS A 7 -5.79 -2.68 -3.81
CA CYS A 7 -4.63 -3.16 -3.06
C CYS A 7 -4.12 -2.04 -2.16
N ALA A 8 -3.95 -2.34 -0.89
CA ALA A 8 -3.35 -1.46 0.09
C ALA A 8 -2.29 -2.23 0.90
N GLY A 9 -1.85 -1.69 2.00
CA GLY A 9 -0.96 -2.35 2.94
C GLY A 9 0.23 -1.50 3.31
N LEU A 10 1.16 -2.12 4.03
CA LEU A 10 2.37 -1.44 4.44
C LEU A 10 3.24 -1.04 3.24
N PRO A 11 3.94 0.07 3.31
CA PRO A 11 4.96 0.37 2.32
C PRO A 11 6.03 -0.73 2.34
N ARG A 12 6.68 -0.96 1.21
CA ARG A 12 7.75 -1.98 1.07
C ARG A 12 7.31 -3.43 1.34
N SER A 13 6.02 -3.71 1.36
CA SER A 13 5.43 -5.04 1.58
C SER A 13 5.17 -5.84 0.29
N GLY A 14 5.78 -5.46 -0.83
CA GLY A 14 5.67 -6.20 -2.09
C GLY A 14 4.46 -5.86 -2.96
N SER A 15 3.61 -4.92 -2.56
CA SER A 15 2.42 -4.54 -3.34
C SER A 15 2.75 -4.15 -4.79
N THR A 16 3.86 -3.47 -5.05
CA THR A 16 4.27 -3.10 -6.41
C THR A 16 4.61 -4.33 -7.25
N VAL A 17 5.29 -5.31 -6.68
CA VAL A 17 5.60 -6.58 -7.36
C VAL A 17 4.31 -7.34 -7.68
N LEU A 18 3.40 -7.45 -6.71
CA LEU A 18 2.10 -8.08 -6.90
C LEU A 18 1.32 -7.43 -8.05
N MET A 19 1.27 -6.08 -8.09
CA MET A 19 0.58 -5.38 -9.19
C MET A 19 1.18 -5.69 -10.55
N ASN A 20 2.50 -5.74 -10.68
CA ASN A 20 3.17 -6.06 -11.94
C ASN A 20 2.95 -7.52 -12.37
N ILE A 21 2.86 -8.46 -11.42
CA ILE A 21 2.53 -9.85 -11.72
C ILE A 21 1.07 -9.96 -12.19
N LEU A 22 0.11 -9.39 -11.44
CA LEU A 22 -1.30 -9.44 -11.82
C LEU A 22 -1.56 -8.82 -13.20
N GLN A 23 -0.79 -7.82 -13.60
CA GLN A 23 -0.92 -7.18 -14.91
C GLN A 23 -0.53 -8.07 -16.09
N GLN A 24 0.17 -9.17 -15.88
CA GLN A 24 0.42 -10.16 -16.93
C GLN A 24 -0.88 -10.79 -17.43
N ASN A 25 -1.92 -10.84 -16.60
CA ASN A 25 -3.23 -11.30 -17.03
C ASN A 25 -3.85 -10.25 -18.00
N PRO A 26 -4.18 -10.65 -19.25
CA PRO A 26 -4.74 -9.71 -20.23
C PRO A 26 -6.06 -9.08 -19.80
N SER A 27 -6.80 -9.70 -18.91
CA SER A 27 -8.08 -9.18 -18.38
C SER A 27 -7.93 -8.23 -17.20
N ILE A 28 -6.74 -8.12 -16.60
CA ILE A 28 -6.51 -7.30 -15.42
C ILE A 28 -5.67 -6.07 -15.76
N PHE A 29 -6.15 -4.91 -15.37
CA PHE A 29 -5.40 -3.66 -15.34
C PHE A 29 -5.00 -3.35 -13.91
N THR A 30 -3.74 -3.01 -13.69
CA THR A 30 -3.26 -2.61 -12.36
C THR A 30 -2.70 -1.20 -12.39
N THR A 31 -2.79 -0.51 -11.25
CA THR A 31 -2.12 0.76 -11.06
C THR A 31 -1.00 0.63 -10.02
N GLY A 32 0.05 1.42 -10.18
CA GLY A 32 1.01 1.66 -9.11
C GLY A 32 0.47 2.64 -8.08
N THR A 33 1.09 3.81 -7.98
CA THR A 33 0.51 4.91 -7.20
C THR A 33 -0.63 5.54 -8.00
N CYS A 34 -1.82 5.65 -7.41
CA CYS A 34 -2.98 6.21 -8.07
C CYS A 34 -3.41 7.52 -7.38
N ALA A 35 -3.51 8.60 -8.16
CA ALA A 35 -3.97 9.90 -7.66
C ALA A 35 -5.47 9.92 -7.29
N LEU A 36 -6.22 8.92 -7.73
CA LEU A 36 -7.68 8.87 -7.60
C LEU A 36 -8.17 9.06 -6.16
N SER A 37 -7.48 8.46 -5.17
CA SER A 37 -7.89 8.61 -3.77
C SER A 37 -7.81 10.04 -3.26
N GLY A 38 -6.78 10.78 -3.64
CA GLY A 38 -6.64 12.20 -3.32
C GLY A 38 -7.76 13.01 -3.96
N ILE A 39 -8.01 12.77 -5.25
CA ILE A 39 -9.10 13.42 -5.99
C ILE A 39 -10.46 13.15 -5.35
N ILE A 40 -10.74 11.90 -4.98
CA ILE A 40 -12.00 11.52 -4.33
C ILE A 40 -12.14 12.21 -2.97
N LYS A 41 -11.08 12.21 -2.15
CA LYS A 41 -11.09 12.94 -0.87
C LYS A 41 -11.38 14.44 -1.07
N ASP A 42 -10.74 15.06 -2.03
CA ASP A 42 -10.97 16.46 -2.35
C ASP A 42 -12.42 16.71 -2.83
N LEU A 43 -12.95 15.82 -3.65
CA LEU A 43 -14.36 15.90 -4.09
C LEU A 43 -15.32 15.82 -2.91
N ILE A 44 -15.13 14.84 -2.00
CA ILE A 44 -15.97 14.68 -0.81
C ILE A 44 -15.88 15.92 0.08
N ILE A 45 -14.67 16.40 0.36
CA ILE A 45 -14.45 17.57 1.21
C ILE A 45 -15.12 18.81 0.59
N LYS A 46 -14.81 19.11 -0.66
CA LYS A 46 -15.36 20.28 -1.34
C LYS A 46 -16.88 20.24 -1.46
N SER A 47 -17.47 19.08 -1.72
CA SER A 47 -18.93 18.93 -1.75
C SER A 47 -19.55 19.27 -0.40
N ARG A 48 -19.00 18.74 0.70
CA ARG A 48 -19.54 18.99 2.05
C ARG A 48 -19.47 20.46 2.49
N TYR A 49 -18.53 21.24 1.94
CA TYR A 49 -18.42 22.69 2.21
C TYR A 49 -19.23 23.56 1.24
N SER A 50 -19.88 22.98 0.24
CA SER A 50 -20.76 23.72 -0.68
C SER A 50 -22.09 24.03 0.01
N GLU A 51 -22.51 25.29 -0.03
CA GLU A 51 -23.81 25.73 0.54
C GLU A 51 -24.98 24.95 -0.03
N SER A 52 -24.97 24.69 -1.34
CA SER A 52 -25.98 23.90 -2.02
C SER A 52 -26.07 22.48 -1.54
N PHE A 53 -24.90 21.88 -1.20
CA PHE A 53 -24.82 20.52 -0.68
C PHE A 53 -25.27 20.45 0.78
N GLN A 54 -24.94 21.47 1.57
CA GLN A 54 -25.41 21.60 2.95
C GLN A 54 -26.92 21.83 3.07
N ALA A 55 -27.54 22.37 2.03
CA ALA A 55 -29.00 22.55 1.95
C ALA A 55 -29.78 21.26 1.65
N MET A 56 -29.08 20.17 1.25
CA MET A 56 -29.69 18.86 1.04
C MET A 56 -29.99 18.19 2.40
N ASN A 57 -31.02 17.32 2.43
CA ASN A 57 -31.17 16.44 3.57
C ASN A 57 -30.00 15.42 3.62
N ALA A 58 -29.73 14.88 4.80
CA ALA A 58 -28.56 14.01 5.02
C ALA A 58 -28.54 12.78 4.09
N GLN A 59 -29.70 12.14 3.86
CA GLN A 59 -29.79 10.96 3.01
C GLN A 59 -29.48 11.28 1.54
N ASP A 60 -30.00 12.37 1.02
CA ASP A 60 -29.74 12.79 -0.37
C ASP A 60 -28.28 13.21 -0.54
N ALA A 61 -27.71 13.90 0.45
CA ALA A 61 -26.30 14.26 0.44
C ALA A 61 -25.36 13.02 0.44
N ASP A 62 -25.67 12.01 1.23
CA ASP A 62 -24.93 10.76 1.26
C ASP A 62 -25.07 9.99 -0.06
N ASN A 63 -26.30 9.88 -0.61
CA ASN A 63 -26.56 9.24 -1.90
C ASN A 63 -25.81 9.96 -3.05
N ALA A 64 -25.84 11.29 -3.07
CA ALA A 64 -25.11 12.09 -4.06
C ALA A 64 -23.59 11.90 -3.94
N THR A 65 -23.06 11.91 -2.72
CA THR A 65 -21.64 11.63 -2.46
C THR A 65 -21.25 10.25 -2.97
N TYR A 66 -22.04 9.23 -2.65
CA TYR A 66 -21.83 7.86 -3.07
C TYR A 66 -21.83 7.74 -4.61
N GLY A 67 -22.87 8.25 -5.26
CA GLY A 67 -22.98 8.23 -6.73
C GLY A 67 -21.83 8.97 -7.42
N MET A 68 -21.44 10.12 -6.89
CA MET A 68 -20.32 10.92 -7.42
C MET A 68 -18.99 10.14 -7.32
N VAL A 69 -18.70 9.54 -6.17
CA VAL A 69 -17.46 8.79 -5.95
C VAL A 69 -17.41 7.56 -6.84
N GLN A 70 -18.50 6.81 -6.93
CA GLN A 70 -18.57 5.63 -7.80
C GLN A 70 -18.45 6.01 -9.28
N GLY A 71 -19.20 7.03 -9.72
CA GLY A 71 -19.14 7.51 -11.10
C GLY A 71 -17.76 8.03 -11.49
N ALA A 72 -17.13 8.82 -10.62
CA ALA A 72 -15.76 9.31 -10.84
C ALA A 72 -14.74 8.15 -10.92
N THR A 73 -14.86 7.16 -10.05
CA THR A 73 -13.98 5.98 -10.06
C THR A 73 -14.14 5.14 -11.32
N GLN A 74 -15.38 4.86 -11.73
CA GLN A 74 -15.66 4.13 -12.98
C GLN A 74 -15.14 4.89 -14.19
N GLY A 75 -15.48 6.17 -14.31
CA GLY A 75 -15.04 7.02 -15.43
C GLY A 75 -13.52 7.16 -15.51
N TRP A 76 -12.85 7.25 -14.36
CA TRP A 76 -11.39 7.26 -14.31
C TRP A 76 -10.78 6.02 -14.96
N PHE A 77 -11.25 4.84 -14.59
CA PHE A 77 -10.70 3.59 -15.13
C PHE A 77 -11.21 3.26 -16.54
N GLU A 78 -12.41 3.69 -16.91
CA GLU A 78 -12.89 3.59 -18.29
C GLU A 78 -12.04 4.42 -19.25
N GLY A 79 -11.54 5.58 -18.81
CA GLY A 79 -10.60 6.40 -19.58
C GLY A 79 -9.18 5.86 -19.68
N LEU A 80 -8.78 4.94 -18.77
CA LEU A 80 -7.41 4.43 -18.72
C LEU A 80 -7.21 3.08 -19.41
N THR A 81 -8.25 2.25 -19.50
CA THR A 81 -8.11 0.88 -19.98
C THR A 81 -9.42 0.29 -20.50
N ASP A 82 -9.33 -0.61 -21.47
CA ASP A 82 -10.46 -1.42 -21.94
C ASP A 82 -10.60 -2.74 -21.16
N LYS A 83 -9.64 -3.09 -20.31
CA LYS A 83 -9.65 -4.33 -19.53
C LYS A 83 -10.83 -4.35 -18.57
N PRO A 84 -11.52 -5.51 -18.41
CA PRO A 84 -12.75 -5.58 -17.61
C PRO A 84 -12.52 -5.51 -16.10
N VAL A 85 -11.33 -5.91 -15.63
CA VAL A 85 -10.99 -5.95 -14.20
C VAL A 85 -9.89 -4.93 -13.91
N VAL A 86 -10.05 -4.20 -12.83
CA VAL A 86 -9.06 -3.26 -12.31
C VAL A 86 -8.67 -3.67 -10.89
N VAL A 87 -7.37 -3.72 -10.61
CA VAL A 87 -6.83 -3.79 -9.24
C VAL A 87 -6.00 -2.54 -9.01
N SER A 88 -6.55 -1.59 -8.27
CA SER A 88 -5.92 -0.29 -8.04
C SER A 88 -5.19 -0.25 -6.70
N LYS A 89 -3.90 0.05 -6.75
CA LYS A 89 -3.12 0.26 -5.52
C LYS A 89 -3.45 1.62 -4.91
N ASN A 90 -3.92 1.62 -3.66
CA ASN A 90 -4.37 2.81 -2.98
C ASN A 90 -4.17 2.74 -1.47
N ARG A 91 -3.26 3.56 -0.93
CA ARG A 91 -2.96 3.62 0.51
C ARG A 91 -4.13 4.15 1.35
N SER A 92 -4.99 4.98 0.78
CA SER A 92 -6.14 5.58 1.47
C SER A 92 -7.40 4.70 1.40
N TRP A 93 -7.31 3.48 0.85
CA TRP A 93 -8.46 2.60 0.71
C TRP A 93 -9.17 2.28 2.03
N PRO A 94 -8.49 2.03 3.16
CA PRO A 94 -9.18 1.77 4.42
C PRO A 94 -10.22 2.82 4.80
N GLU A 95 -10.00 4.06 4.39
CA GLU A 95 -10.89 5.18 4.69
C GLU A 95 -12.08 5.27 3.72
N LEU A 96 -11.98 4.63 2.56
CA LEU A 96 -12.96 4.75 1.47
C LEU A 96 -13.75 3.47 1.19
N HIS A 97 -13.39 2.33 1.82
CA HIS A 97 -13.94 1.01 1.45
C HIS A 97 -15.45 0.90 1.59
N HIS A 98 -16.07 1.68 2.48
CA HIS A 98 -17.53 1.73 2.62
C HIS A 98 -18.25 2.28 1.39
N LEU A 99 -17.54 3.09 0.57
CA LEU A 99 -18.06 3.65 -0.66
C LEU A 99 -18.02 2.66 -1.85
N PHE A 100 -17.44 1.47 -1.65
CA PHE A 100 -17.29 0.45 -2.70
C PHE A 100 -17.71 -0.93 -2.16
N PRO A 101 -19.02 -1.18 -1.95
CA PRO A 101 -19.52 -2.39 -1.29
C PRO A 101 -19.15 -3.69 -2.02
N ASP A 102 -19.05 -3.67 -3.36
CA ASP A 102 -18.75 -4.84 -4.18
C ASP A 102 -17.24 -5.04 -4.42
N SER A 103 -16.42 -4.10 -3.98
CA SER A 103 -14.98 -4.18 -4.16
C SER A 103 -14.32 -5.02 -3.08
N LYS A 104 -13.27 -5.74 -3.47
CA LYS A 104 -12.39 -6.49 -2.57
C LYS A 104 -11.08 -5.75 -2.36
N LEU A 105 -10.48 -5.95 -1.20
CA LEU A 105 -9.24 -5.30 -0.79
C LEU A 105 -8.18 -6.34 -0.46
N ILE A 106 -7.08 -6.33 -1.21
CA ILE A 106 -5.86 -7.06 -0.86
C ILE A 106 -5.00 -6.13 0.00
N VAL A 107 -4.62 -6.60 1.17
CA VAL A 107 -3.76 -5.85 2.10
C VAL A 107 -2.42 -6.57 2.23
N THR A 108 -1.38 -6.00 1.63
CA THR A 108 -0.04 -6.58 1.75
C THR A 108 0.59 -6.19 3.07
N VAL A 109 1.10 -7.17 3.79
CA VAL A 109 1.82 -7.01 5.06
C VAL A 109 3.23 -7.59 4.96
N ARG A 110 4.15 -7.05 5.74
CA ARG A 110 5.52 -7.52 5.82
C ARG A 110 6.05 -7.25 7.21
N ASP A 111 7.00 -8.05 7.70
CA ASP A 111 7.68 -7.80 8.96
C ASP A 111 8.12 -6.33 9.04
N ILE A 112 7.64 -5.63 10.08
CA ILE A 112 7.88 -4.19 10.25
C ILE A 112 9.37 -3.90 10.36
N ARG A 113 10.17 -4.82 10.93
CA ARG A 113 11.64 -4.69 11.03
C ARG A 113 12.26 -4.63 9.63
N ASP A 114 11.80 -5.49 8.72
CA ASP A 114 12.26 -5.52 7.34
C ASP A 114 11.80 -4.31 6.53
N VAL A 115 10.62 -3.77 6.85
CA VAL A 115 10.16 -2.51 6.28
C VAL A 115 11.07 -1.36 6.75
N ALA A 116 11.40 -1.30 8.03
CA ALA A 116 12.30 -0.29 8.59
C ALA A 116 13.71 -0.35 7.95
N GLU A 117 14.27 -1.57 7.79
CA GLU A 117 15.53 -1.77 7.08
C GLU A 117 15.47 -1.29 5.63
N SER A 118 14.37 -1.57 4.94
CA SER A 118 14.18 -1.10 3.57
C SER A 118 14.14 0.44 3.49
N PHE A 119 13.53 1.09 4.48
CA PHE A 119 13.52 2.55 4.58
C PHE A 119 14.89 3.11 4.93
N ASP A 120 15.59 2.51 5.89
CA ASP A 120 16.93 2.94 6.27
C ASP A 120 17.86 2.91 5.05
N LYS A 121 17.81 1.82 4.26
CA LYS A 121 18.58 1.71 3.03
C LYS A 121 18.23 2.82 2.03
N ILE A 122 16.96 3.02 1.72
CA ILE A 122 16.50 4.03 0.76
C ILE A 122 16.93 5.42 1.22
N ASN A 123 16.71 5.75 2.49
CA ASN A 123 17.01 7.07 3.01
C ASN A 123 18.53 7.36 3.04
N ARG A 124 19.37 6.32 3.18
CA ARG A 124 20.84 6.46 3.03
C ARG A 124 21.25 6.64 1.58
N ASP A 125 20.59 5.95 0.65
CA ASP A 125 20.91 6.00 -0.79
C ASP A 125 20.43 7.31 -1.44
N ILE A 126 19.38 7.94 -0.92
CA ILE A 126 18.87 9.23 -1.40
C ILE A 126 19.72 10.36 -0.84
N LYS A 127 20.89 10.59 -1.44
CA LYS A 127 21.79 11.69 -1.08
C LYS A 127 21.20 13.10 -1.28
N ALA A 128 20.12 13.22 -2.05
CA ALA A 128 19.51 14.49 -2.43
C ALA A 128 18.40 14.96 -1.48
N LEU A 129 17.93 14.12 -0.57
CA LEU A 129 16.97 14.50 0.45
C LEU A 129 17.70 15.13 1.63
N HIS A 130 18.18 16.35 1.38
CA HIS A 130 18.81 17.19 2.38
C HIS A 130 17.77 17.60 3.43
N SER A 131 18.13 17.44 4.69
CA SER A 131 17.41 17.93 5.85
C SER A 131 16.01 17.37 6.09
N TYR A 132 15.96 16.23 6.75
CA TYR A 132 14.75 15.73 7.39
C TYR A 132 14.81 16.06 8.87
N GLY A 133 14.00 16.95 9.31
CA GLY A 133 13.88 17.37 10.69
C GLY A 133 13.87 18.88 10.81
N ASP A 134 13.34 19.42 11.88
CA ASP A 134 13.28 20.85 12.18
C ASP A 134 14.70 21.47 12.30
N ASP A 135 15.72 20.63 12.52
CA ASP A 135 17.12 21.01 12.66
C ASP A 135 17.98 20.86 11.40
N GLY A 136 17.41 20.40 10.29
CA GLY A 136 18.11 20.26 9.02
C GLY A 136 19.11 19.10 8.95
N LYS A 137 19.11 18.14 9.90
CA LYS A 137 19.96 16.96 9.84
C LYS A 137 19.64 16.06 8.65
N SER A 138 20.66 15.54 7.98
CA SER A 138 20.46 14.46 7.01
C SER A 138 20.11 13.15 7.72
N TYR A 139 19.30 12.30 7.12
CA TYR A 139 18.91 11.01 7.69
C TYR A 139 20.11 10.14 8.12
N GLY A 140 21.20 10.17 7.36
CA GLY A 140 22.42 9.43 7.69
C GLY A 140 23.13 9.88 8.98
N CYS A 141 22.84 11.10 9.46
CA CYS A 141 23.40 11.65 10.70
C CYS A 141 22.46 11.50 11.91
N MET A 142 21.27 10.91 11.73
CA MET A 142 20.32 10.68 12.81
C MET A 142 20.78 9.53 13.71
N SER A 143 20.57 9.70 15.02
CA SER A 143 20.63 8.59 15.97
C SER A 143 19.52 7.57 15.69
N GLU A 144 19.61 6.39 16.27
CA GLU A 144 18.55 5.38 16.11
C GLU A 144 17.21 5.83 16.71
N ASP A 145 17.21 6.57 17.81
CA ASP A 145 16.00 7.15 18.39
C ASP A 145 15.36 8.19 17.44
N GLU A 146 16.17 9.04 16.82
CA GLU A 146 15.68 10.00 15.81
C GLU A 146 15.11 9.26 14.58
N LYS A 147 15.77 8.20 14.12
CA LYS A 147 15.26 7.35 13.02
C LYS A 147 13.97 6.65 13.39
N TYR A 148 13.88 6.13 14.62
CA TYR A 148 12.65 5.52 15.12
C TYR A 148 11.51 6.53 15.12
N HIS A 149 11.73 7.69 15.70
CA HIS A 149 10.75 8.78 15.71
C HIS A 149 10.33 9.17 14.29
N TYR A 150 11.27 9.30 13.38
CA TYR A 150 11.04 9.61 11.97
C TYR A 150 10.12 8.59 11.28
N HIS A 151 10.32 7.30 11.51
CA HIS A 151 9.54 6.25 10.86
C HIS A 151 8.19 5.98 11.50
N PHE A 152 8.09 6.10 12.81
CA PHE A 152 6.92 5.63 13.55
C PHE A 152 6.07 6.73 14.18
N ASN A 153 6.61 7.91 14.40
CA ASN A 153 5.95 8.96 15.17
C ASN A 153 5.75 10.27 14.39
N THR A 154 6.26 10.36 13.17
CA THR A 154 6.18 11.58 12.37
C THR A 154 5.44 11.35 11.08
N ASP A 155 4.43 12.19 10.81
CA ASP A 155 3.79 12.28 9.50
C ASP A 155 4.67 13.11 8.57
N ASN A 156 5.60 12.45 7.93
CA ASN A 156 6.47 13.14 6.96
C ASN A 156 5.84 13.14 5.57
N ALA A 157 5.95 14.28 4.89
CA ALA A 157 5.37 14.53 3.57
C ALA A 157 5.86 13.57 2.47
N PHE A 158 6.95 12.83 2.71
CA PHE A 158 7.56 11.91 1.74
C PHE A 158 7.08 10.48 1.87
N SER A 159 6.08 10.21 2.72
CA SER A 159 5.46 8.89 2.83
C SER A 159 6.40 7.73 3.19
N MET A 160 7.57 8.03 3.74
CA MET A 160 8.53 7.03 4.23
C MET A 160 8.34 6.75 5.72
N SER A 161 7.09 6.76 6.16
CA SER A 161 6.70 6.60 7.55
C SER A 161 5.62 5.54 7.68
N LEU A 162 5.69 4.80 8.77
CA LEU A 162 4.67 3.84 9.18
C LEU A 162 3.61 4.48 10.08
N TYR A 163 3.77 5.74 10.43
CA TYR A 163 2.92 6.49 11.37
C TYR A 163 1.44 6.42 11.03
N GLN A 164 1.08 6.59 9.76
CA GLN A 164 -0.33 6.49 9.34
C GLN A 164 -0.74 5.08 8.92
N ASP A 165 0.20 4.29 8.38
CA ASP A 165 -0.14 2.99 7.79
C ASP A 165 -0.39 1.92 8.84
N LEU A 166 0.32 1.93 9.98
CA LEU A 166 0.10 0.97 11.06
C LEU A 166 -1.28 1.13 11.74
N PRO A 167 -1.74 2.35 12.10
CA PRO A 167 -3.10 2.52 12.60
C PRO A 167 -4.18 2.11 11.58
N ARG A 168 -3.97 2.39 10.28
CA ARG A 168 -4.89 1.93 9.22
C ARG A 168 -4.94 0.42 9.12
N LEU A 169 -3.78 -0.23 9.19
CA LEU A 169 -3.69 -1.68 9.18
C LEU A 169 -4.37 -2.30 10.41
N MET A 170 -4.13 -1.74 11.60
CA MET A 170 -4.78 -2.16 12.83
C MET A 170 -6.31 -2.03 12.74
N HIS A 171 -6.79 -0.92 12.17
CA HIS A 171 -8.22 -0.73 11.96
C HIS A 171 -8.79 -1.80 11.02
N LEU A 172 -8.13 -2.10 9.92
CA LEU A 172 -8.54 -3.18 9.00
C LEU A 172 -8.51 -4.55 9.66
N TRP A 173 -7.48 -4.83 10.46
CA TRP A 173 -7.34 -6.08 11.18
C TRP A 173 -8.47 -6.28 12.19
N ASN A 174 -8.76 -5.28 13.00
CA ASN A 174 -9.81 -5.35 14.02
C ASN A 174 -11.23 -5.41 13.46
N ASN A 175 -11.44 -4.84 12.27
CA ASN A 175 -12.74 -4.78 11.60
C ASN A 175 -12.83 -5.69 10.36
N GLY A 176 -11.75 -6.39 10.05
CA GLY A 176 -11.52 -7.05 8.78
C GLY A 176 -11.97 -8.51 8.70
N GLY A 177 -12.76 -9.01 9.62
CA GLY A 177 -13.38 -10.35 9.52
C GLY A 177 -14.37 -10.48 8.36
N SER A 178 -14.26 -9.63 7.33
CA SER A 178 -15.13 -9.63 6.17
C SER A 178 -14.53 -10.45 5.03
N ASP A 179 -15.38 -11.11 4.28
CA ASP A 179 -15.11 -11.77 3.00
C ASP A 179 -14.55 -10.81 1.92
N ARG A 180 -14.43 -9.52 2.26
CA ARG A 180 -13.97 -8.44 1.38
C ARG A 180 -12.51 -8.02 1.58
N ILE A 181 -11.82 -8.52 2.62
CA ILE A 181 -10.43 -8.17 2.93
C ILE A 181 -9.58 -9.43 3.00
N LYS A 182 -8.52 -9.48 2.20
CA LYS A 182 -7.50 -10.53 2.25
C LYS A 182 -6.16 -9.93 2.63
N PHE A 183 -5.61 -10.38 3.74
CA PHE A 183 -4.22 -10.08 4.10
C PHE A 183 -3.28 -11.04 3.37
N LEU A 184 -2.24 -10.48 2.76
CA LEU A 184 -1.20 -11.21 2.04
C LEU A 184 0.15 -10.88 2.66
N ARG A 185 0.76 -11.85 3.34
CA ARG A 185 2.11 -11.70 3.87
C ARG A 185 3.13 -11.76 2.73
N TYR A 186 4.07 -10.84 2.75
CA TYR A 186 5.14 -10.77 1.74
C TYR A 186 6.00 -12.04 1.74
N GLU A 187 6.27 -12.58 2.91
CA GLU A 187 7.08 -13.78 3.10
C GLU A 187 6.40 -15.01 2.47
N ASP A 188 5.09 -15.19 2.68
CA ASP A 188 4.31 -16.28 2.08
C ASP A 188 4.23 -16.11 0.56
N PHE A 189 3.97 -14.89 0.10
CA PHE A 189 3.97 -14.57 -1.33
C PHE A 189 5.31 -14.83 -2.00
N LYS A 190 6.41 -14.68 -1.27
CA LYS A 190 7.75 -14.92 -1.77
C LYS A 190 8.14 -16.40 -1.75
N SER A 191 7.77 -17.13 -0.69
CA SER A 191 8.10 -18.56 -0.55
C SER A 191 7.26 -19.46 -1.46
N GLU A 192 5.97 -19.17 -1.56
CA GLU A 192 4.98 -19.96 -2.33
C GLU A 192 4.16 -19.07 -3.27
N PRO A 193 4.82 -18.42 -4.27
CA PRO A 193 4.17 -17.36 -5.05
C PRO A 193 2.99 -17.85 -5.88
N ASN A 194 3.03 -19.08 -6.41
CA ASN A 194 1.90 -19.63 -7.17
C ASN A 194 0.69 -19.87 -6.28
N GLN A 195 0.88 -20.46 -5.08
CA GLN A 195 -0.19 -20.66 -4.13
C GLN A 195 -0.79 -19.34 -3.69
N ALA A 196 0.05 -18.35 -3.35
CA ALA A 196 -0.41 -17.03 -2.94
C ALA A 196 -1.21 -16.31 -4.04
N LEU A 197 -0.81 -16.47 -5.30
CA LEU A 197 -1.57 -15.94 -6.44
C LEU A 197 -2.89 -16.67 -6.64
N ASP A 198 -2.93 -17.99 -6.57
CA ASP A 198 -4.17 -18.77 -6.66
C ASP A 198 -5.17 -18.35 -5.58
N GLU A 199 -4.69 -18.12 -4.35
CA GLU A 199 -5.52 -17.59 -3.28
C GLU A 199 -6.02 -16.17 -3.55
N VAL A 200 -5.19 -15.31 -4.17
CA VAL A 200 -5.60 -13.96 -4.58
C VAL A 200 -6.69 -14.05 -5.66
N TYR A 201 -6.53 -14.90 -6.68
CA TYR A 201 -7.53 -15.08 -7.73
C TYR A 201 -8.85 -15.64 -7.17
N SER A 202 -8.76 -16.67 -6.32
CA SER A 202 -9.93 -17.22 -5.62
C SER A 202 -10.66 -16.14 -4.80
N PHE A 203 -9.92 -15.35 -4.03
CA PHE A 203 -10.47 -14.25 -3.26
C PHE A 203 -11.15 -13.20 -4.14
N LEU A 204 -10.52 -12.81 -5.25
CA LEU A 204 -11.09 -11.85 -6.20
C LEU A 204 -12.24 -12.46 -7.02
N GLN A 205 -12.48 -13.77 -6.94
CA GLN A 205 -13.46 -14.52 -7.73
C GLN A 205 -13.19 -14.44 -9.24
N LEU A 206 -11.91 -14.51 -9.59
CA LEU A 206 -11.44 -14.49 -10.98
C LEU A 206 -10.95 -15.88 -11.40
N PRO A 207 -11.04 -16.21 -12.69
CA PRO A 207 -10.42 -17.43 -13.21
C PRO A 207 -8.91 -17.42 -12.97
N LEU A 208 -8.33 -18.54 -12.56
CA LEU A 208 -6.90 -18.71 -12.36
C LEU A 208 -6.14 -18.36 -13.64
N TYR A 209 -4.98 -17.78 -13.46
CA TYR A 209 -4.07 -17.39 -14.55
C TYR A 209 -2.63 -17.78 -14.19
N GLN A 210 -1.93 -18.41 -15.14
CA GLN A 210 -0.54 -18.80 -14.95
C GLN A 210 0.39 -17.62 -15.27
N HIS A 211 1.14 -17.18 -14.27
CA HIS A 211 2.07 -16.05 -14.37
C HIS A 211 3.49 -16.51 -14.69
N ASP A 212 4.23 -15.70 -15.44
CA ASP A 212 5.67 -15.85 -15.62
C ASP A 212 6.41 -15.09 -14.53
N LEU A 213 6.81 -15.81 -13.48
CA LEU A 213 7.50 -15.25 -12.32
C LEU A 213 9.00 -14.99 -12.56
N ASN A 214 9.54 -15.49 -13.68
CA ASN A 214 10.92 -15.27 -14.09
C ASN A 214 11.08 -14.07 -15.04
N ASN A 215 9.97 -13.47 -15.46
CA ASN A 215 9.98 -12.33 -16.37
C ASN A 215 8.93 -11.28 -16.00
N ILE A 216 9.04 -10.74 -14.81
CA ILE A 216 8.16 -9.69 -14.31
C ILE A 216 8.53 -8.37 -15.01
N GLN A 217 7.60 -7.85 -15.81
CA GLN A 217 7.77 -6.57 -16.50
C GLN A 217 7.26 -5.42 -15.65
N GLN A 218 8.01 -4.34 -15.58
CA GLN A 218 7.54 -3.13 -14.93
C GLN A 218 6.50 -2.43 -15.80
N SER A 219 5.35 -2.09 -15.24
CA SER A 219 4.32 -1.32 -15.92
C SER A 219 4.74 0.13 -16.12
N ASN A 220 4.47 0.71 -17.29
CA ASN A 220 4.76 2.10 -17.60
C ASN A 220 4.01 3.09 -16.69
N LEU A 221 2.92 2.67 -16.04
CA LEU A 221 2.17 3.49 -15.09
C LEU A 221 2.91 3.79 -13.77
N PHE A 222 4.08 3.16 -13.58
CA PHE A 222 4.95 3.41 -12.44
C PHE A 222 6.07 4.43 -12.75
N GLU A 223 6.16 4.93 -13.97
CA GLU A 223 7.23 5.86 -14.38
C GLU A 223 7.19 7.21 -13.67
N HIS A 224 6.04 7.63 -13.15
CA HIS A 224 5.92 8.89 -12.41
C HIS A 224 6.63 8.90 -11.05
N ASP A 225 7.06 7.76 -10.53
CA ASP A 225 7.94 7.72 -9.35
C ASP A 225 9.23 8.53 -9.58
N HIS A 226 9.67 8.63 -10.83
CA HIS A 226 10.81 9.47 -11.20
C HIS A 226 10.57 10.97 -10.98
N ALA A 227 9.36 11.45 -11.21
CA ALA A 227 9.02 12.86 -11.01
C ALA A 227 8.95 13.22 -9.52
N TYR A 228 8.54 12.28 -8.68
CA TYR A 228 8.35 12.49 -7.24
C TYR A 228 9.67 12.43 -6.47
N PHE A 229 10.53 11.47 -6.80
CA PHE A 229 11.76 11.20 -6.05
C PHE A 229 13.05 11.68 -6.75
N ARG A 230 12.97 12.21 -7.97
CA ARG A 230 14.09 12.65 -8.80
C ARG A 230 15.23 11.64 -8.99
N GLU A 231 15.12 10.43 -8.48
CA GLU A 231 16.11 9.37 -8.58
C GLU A 231 15.49 8.01 -8.95
N LYS A 232 16.22 7.25 -9.76
CA LYS A 232 15.77 6.07 -10.52
C LYS A 232 15.43 4.80 -9.70
N THR A 233 15.40 4.82 -8.36
CA THR A 233 15.64 3.57 -7.65
C THR A 233 14.55 3.08 -6.69
N SER A 234 13.53 3.87 -6.34
CA SER A 234 12.65 3.49 -5.23
C SER A 234 11.69 2.35 -5.51
N HIS A 235 11.23 2.18 -6.74
CA HIS A 235 10.24 1.17 -7.13
C HIS A 235 10.61 0.34 -8.36
N VAL A 236 11.90 0.14 -8.61
CA VAL A 236 12.34 -0.78 -9.67
C VAL A 236 11.95 -2.20 -9.29
N VAL A 237 11.09 -2.81 -10.08
CA VAL A 237 10.71 -4.21 -9.95
C VAL A 237 11.81 -5.08 -10.57
N ARG A 238 12.28 -6.07 -9.84
CA ARG A 238 13.20 -7.07 -10.39
C ARG A 238 12.43 -8.01 -11.31
N ARG A 239 13.12 -8.50 -12.33
CA ARG A 239 12.50 -9.42 -13.32
C ARG A 239 12.09 -10.76 -12.69
N GLU A 240 12.72 -11.12 -11.59
CA GLU A 240 12.49 -12.40 -10.90
C GLU A 240 12.15 -12.15 -9.42
N LEU A 241 11.28 -12.99 -8.88
CA LEU A 241 11.09 -13.11 -7.44
C LEU A 241 12.30 -13.84 -6.85
N THR A 242 13.27 -13.07 -6.36
CA THR A 242 14.49 -13.65 -5.77
C THR A 242 14.42 -13.64 -4.25
N ASP A 243 14.94 -14.71 -3.64
CA ASP A 243 15.11 -14.79 -2.20
C ASP A 243 16.40 -14.10 -1.77
N ASN A 244 16.34 -12.75 -1.69
CA ASN A 244 17.46 -12.03 -1.13
C ASN A 244 17.18 -11.77 0.35
N PRO A 245 18.07 -12.21 1.24
CA PRO A 245 17.96 -11.92 2.66
C PRO A 245 17.97 -10.41 2.87
N VAL A 246 17.19 -9.95 3.83
CA VAL A 246 17.22 -8.55 4.26
C VAL A 246 18.53 -8.32 4.99
N VAL A 247 19.30 -7.35 4.50
CA VAL A 247 20.50 -6.92 5.21
C VAL A 247 20.07 -6.05 6.37
N ARG A 248 20.38 -6.45 7.60
CA ARG A 248 20.05 -5.71 8.81
C ARG A 248 21.19 -4.75 9.14
N ASN A 249 20.88 -3.45 9.19
CA ASN A 249 21.81 -2.37 9.51
C ASN A 249 21.40 -1.62 10.79
N LEU A 250 20.14 -1.75 11.19
CA LEU A 250 19.64 -1.20 12.44
C LEU A 250 19.98 -2.15 13.60
N SER A 251 20.15 -1.60 14.79
CA SER A 251 20.56 -2.41 15.95
C SER A 251 19.47 -3.36 16.44
N ASP A 252 19.88 -4.35 17.23
CA ASP A 252 18.94 -5.23 17.92
C ASP A 252 18.01 -4.44 18.86
N ASN A 253 18.50 -3.38 19.49
CA ASN A 253 17.67 -2.51 20.31
C ASN A 253 16.55 -1.84 19.51
N PHE A 254 16.85 -1.39 18.31
CA PHE A 254 15.83 -0.83 17.40
C PHE A 254 14.78 -1.86 17.03
N HIS A 255 15.20 -3.07 16.68
CA HIS A 255 14.30 -4.18 16.35
C HIS A 255 13.47 -4.64 17.54
N ASN A 256 14.06 -4.74 18.73
CA ASN A 256 13.34 -5.11 19.96
C ASN A 256 12.30 -4.07 20.35
N ARG A 257 12.59 -2.80 20.11
CA ARG A 257 11.62 -1.73 20.30
C ARG A 257 10.42 -1.88 19.36
N ILE A 258 10.64 -2.19 18.08
CA ILE A 258 9.56 -2.49 17.13
C ILE A 258 8.70 -3.66 17.64
N LEU A 259 9.31 -4.75 18.07
CA LEU A 259 8.60 -5.93 18.58
C LEU A 259 7.72 -5.58 19.80
N SER A 260 8.25 -4.77 20.73
CA SER A 260 7.54 -4.42 21.94
C SER A 260 6.39 -3.42 21.71
N GLU A 261 6.64 -2.38 20.91
CA GLU A 261 5.65 -1.31 20.67
C GLU A 261 4.55 -1.74 19.67
N HIS A 262 4.83 -2.70 18.81
CA HIS A 262 3.88 -3.23 17.80
C HIS A 262 3.52 -4.69 18.03
N LYS A 263 3.47 -5.13 19.28
CA LYS A 263 3.15 -6.51 19.66
C LYS A 263 1.87 -7.03 18.98
N TRP A 264 0.82 -6.22 18.91
CA TRP A 264 -0.44 -6.57 18.25
C TRP A 264 -0.24 -7.08 16.81
N PHE A 265 0.70 -6.47 16.08
CA PHE A 265 1.00 -6.82 14.69
C PHE A 265 1.67 -8.20 14.61
N TYR A 266 2.63 -8.45 15.50
CA TYR A 266 3.33 -9.73 15.53
C TYR A 266 2.42 -10.85 16.02
N ASP A 267 1.61 -10.61 17.05
CA ASP A 267 0.62 -11.58 17.53
C ASP A 267 -0.41 -11.95 16.43
N GLY A 268 -0.77 -10.99 15.57
CA GLY A 268 -1.75 -11.18 14.51
C GLY A 268 -1.17 -11.82 13.24
N PHE A 269 -0.04 -11.32 12.78
CA PHE A 269 0.51 -11.71 11.47
C PHE A 269 1.72 -12.63 11.56
N TYR A 270 2.44 -12.67 12.69
CA TYR A 270 3.69 -13.40 12.88
C TYR A 270 3.75 -14.08 14.27
N PRO A 271 2.78 -14.93 14.63
CA PRO A 271 2.69 -15.48 15.99
C PRO A 271 3.94 -16.26 16.42
N ASP A 272 4.64 -16.89 15.48
CA ASP A 272 5.85 -17.66 15.76
C ASP A 272 7.11 -16.80 15.99
N SER A 273 7.08 -15.52 15.59
CA SER A 273 8.20 -14.58 15.69
C SER A 273 8.09 -13.60 16.86
N SER A 274 7.04 -13.68 17.65
CA SER A 274 6.76 -12.81 18.80
C SER A 274 7.57 -13.17 20.06
N GLN A 275 8.38 -14.25 20.03
CA GLN A 275 9.27 -14.57 21.13
C GLN A 275 10.62 -13.86 20.93
N PRO A 276 11.11 -13.08 21.90
CA PRO A 276 12.46 -12.57 21.87
C PRO A 276 13.45 -13.75 21.86
N ALA A 277 14.44 -13.67 20.97
CA ALA A 277 15.53 -14.64 20.93
C ALA A 277 16.42 -14.56 22.18
#